data_2e3ea436a18e65aa36b79bd7ba7b5f62
#
_entry.id   2e3ea436a18e65aa36b79bd7ba7b5f62
#
_cell.length_a   1.000
_cell.length_b   1.000
_cell.length_c   1.000
_cell.angle_alpha   90.00
_cell.angle_beta   90.00
_cell.angle_gamma   90.00
#
_symmetry.space_group_name_H-M   'P 1'
#
loop_
_entity.id
_entity.type
_entity.pdbx_description
1 polymer ?
#
loop_
_entity_poly.entity_id
_entity_poly.type
_entity_poly.pdbx_seq_one_letter_code
_entity_poly.pdbx_strand_id
1 'polypeptide(L)'
;RRGDLRRARCEQRRMSAPPLYILDSDTVSFHQRGYPAVVARFASITPESIATTIITVEEQFQGRLARVGRQPDLAGLIQRLRATQAYFCMISILPFDSDAAAQYRDLQARRLRTGTNDLRIAAIALVRRAILVTSNRRDFERIEELRWEDWQNG
;
A
#
# COMPACT_ATOMS: atom_id res chain seq x y z
N ARG A 1 -3.25 37.09 16.78
CA ARG A 1 -4.64 36.53 16.76
C ARG A 1 -5.11 36.08 15.38
N ARG A 2 -4.63 36.67 14.24
CA ARG A 2 -4.97 36.17 12.88
C ARG A 2 -4.17 34.93 12.47
N GLY A 3 -3.00 34.67 13.03
CA GLY A 3 -2.16 33.48 12.78
C GLY A 3 -2.73 32.20 13.39
N ASP A 4 -3.32 32.33 14.59
CA ASP A 4 -3.90 31.16 15.30
C ASP A 4 -5.15 30.61 14.61
N LEU A 5 -6.00 31.48 14.06
CA LEU A 5 -7.19 31.06 13.30
C LEU A 5 -6.87 30.37 11.98
N ARG A 6 -5.73 30.73 11.34
CA ARG A 6 -5.27 30.05 10.12
C ARG A 6 -4.67 28.67 10.43
N ARG A 7 -3.94 28.55 11.54
CA ARG A 7 -3.42 27.24 12.00
C ARG A 7 -4.56 26.32 12.42
N ALA A 8 -5.51 26.79 13.21
CA ALA A 8 -6.68 26.02 13.63
C ALA A 8 -7.55 25.58 12.45
N ARG A 9 -7.76 26.43 11.42
CA ARG A 9 -8.46 26.07 10.19
C ARG A 9 -7.68 25.05 9.35
N CYS A 10 -6.35 25.12 9.32
CA CYS A 10 -5.51 24.16 8.62
C CYS A 10 -5.51 22.79 9.32
N GLU A 11 -5.51 22.78 10.65
CA GLU A 11 -5.62 21.57 11.48
C GLU A 11 -7.01 20.94 11.37
N GLN A 12 -8.08 21.74 11.43
CA GLN A 12 -9.45 21.25 11.24
C GLN A 12 -9.70 20.70 9.82
N ARG A 13 -9.13 21.32 8.77
CA ARG A 13 -9.18 20.74 7.41
C ARG A 13 -8.39 19.45 7.29
N ARG A 14 -7.31 19.26 8.05
CA ARG A 14 -6.55 17.99 8.11
C ARG A 14 -7.30 16.89 8.82
N MET A 15 -8.19 17.22 9.77
CA MET A 15 -9.04 16.26 10.49
C MET A 15 -10.28 15.83 9.70
N SER A 16 -10.65 16.53 8.61
CA SER A 16 -11.82 16.24 7.80
C SER A 16 -11.52 15.58 6.44
N ALA A 17 -10.24 15.39 6.10
CA ALA A 17 -9.88 14.65 4.90
C ALA A 17 -10.13 13.14 5.12
N PRO A 18 -10.74 12.44 4.16
CA PRO A 18 -10.91 11.00 4.29
C PRO A 18 -9.56 10.31 4.44
N PRO A 19 -9.49 9.21 5.19
CA PRO A 19 -8.23 8.49 5.39
C PRO A 19 -7.70 7.96 4.05
N LEU A 20 -6.37 8.02 3.88
CA LEU A 20 -5.69 7.38 2.75
C LEU A 20 -5.47 5.90 3.09
N TYR A 21 -5.89 5.01 2.20
CA TYR A 21 -5.68 3.58 2.28
C TYR A 21 -4.57 3.16 1.33
N ILE A 22 -3.59 2.42 1.83
CA ILE A 22 -2.47 1.88 1.04
C ILE A 22 -2.64 0.37 0.94
N LEU A 23 -2.85 -0.13 -0.28
CA LEU A 23 -2.96 -1.56 -0.53
C LEU A 23 -1.58 -2.20 -0.62
N ASP A 24 -1.34 -3.25 0.16
CA ASP A 24 -0.15 -4.09 0.03
C ASP A 24 -0.27 -5.10 -1.13
N SER A 25 0.78 -5.91 -1.32
CA SER A 25 0.84 -6.89 -2.41
C SER A 25 -0.24 -7.96 -2.34
N ASP A 26 -0.60 -8.42 -1.15
CA ASP A 26 -1.63 -9.43 -0.96
C ASP A 26 -3.01 -8.87 -1.25
N THR A 27 -3.31 -7.69 -0.72
CA THR A 27 -4.58 -6.99 -0.96
C THR A 27 -4.78 -6.65 -2.44
N VAL A 28 -3.73 -6.17 -3.13
CA VAL A 28 -3.74 -5.98 -4.58
C VAL A 28 -4.08 -7.29 -5.30
N SER A 29 -3.46 -8.40 -4.90
CA SER A 29 -3.69 -9.72 -5.49
C SER A 29 -5.13 -10.20 -5.26
N PHE A 30 -5.70 -9.99 -4.08
CA PHE A 30 -7.09 -10.32 -3.77
C PHE A 30 -8.07 -9.48 -4.60
N HIS A 31 -7.82 -8.17 -4.71
CA HIS A 31 -8.65 -7.29 -5.52
C HIS A 31 -8.63 -7.71 -7.00
N GLN A 32 -7.45 -7.97 -7.57
CA GLN A 32 -7.32 -8.43 -8.97
C GLN A 32 -8.00 -9.79 -9.23
N ARG A 33 -8.09 -10.64 -8.22
CA ARG A 33 -8.80 -11.95 -8.32
C ARG A 33 -10.30 -11.85 -8.07
N GLY A 34 -10.82 -10.66 -7.74
CA GLY A 34 -12.23 -10.42 -7.50
C GLY A 34 -12.74 -10.97 -6.15
N TYR A 35 -11.91 -11.01 -5.11
CA TYR A 35 -12.36 -11.39 -3.77
C TYR A 35 -13.49 -10.48 -3.30
N PRO A 36 -14.69 -11.01 -3.03
CA PRO A 36 -15.89 -10.19 -2.86
C PRO A 36 -15.78 -9.14 -1.76
N ALA A 37 -15.24 -9.49 -0.60
CA ALA A 37 -15.09 -8.56 0.53
C ALA A 37 -14.14 -7.40 0.18
N VAL A 38 -13.00 -7.70 -0.45
CA VAL A 38 -12.00 -6.71 -0.87
C VAL A 38 -12.57 -5.80 -1.97
N VAL A 39 -13.24 -6.37 -2.97
CA VAL A 39 -13.87 -5.62 -4.06
C VAL A 39 -14.97 -4.70 -3.54
N ALA A 40 -15.84 -5.19 -2.65
CA ALA A 40 -16.90 -4.39 -2.04
C ALA A 40 -16.33 -3.23 -1.22
N ARG A 41 -15.30 -3.49 -0.40
CA ARG A 41 -14.65 -2.46 0.40
C ARG A 41 -13.95 -1.42 -0.47
N PHE A 42 -13.22 -1.85 -1.49
CA PHE A 42 -12.58 -0.98 -2.48
C PHE A 42 -13.60 -0.06 -3.16
N ALA A 43 -14.73 -0.62 -3.62
CA ALA A 43 -15.80 0.15 -4.28
C ALA A 43 -16.52 1.15 -3.36
N SER A 44 -16.46 0.96 -2.05
CA SER A 44 -17.08 1.86 -1.06
C SER A 44 -16.23 3.09 -0.72
N ILE A 45 -15.00 3.15 -1.19
CA ILE A 45 -14.02 4.21 -0.88
C ILE A 45 -13.80 5.06 -2.14
N THR A 46 -13.63 6.37 -1.95
CA THR A 46 -13.33 7.27 -3.07
C THR A 46 -11.97 6.93 -3.69
N PRO A 47 -11.84 6.92 -5.03
CA PRO A 47 -10.60 6.55 -5.71
C PRO A 47 -9.37 7.32 -5.23
N GLU A 48 -9.54 8.61 -4.90
CA GLU A 48 -8.46 9.49 -4.42
C GLU A 48 -7.95 9.10 -3.04
N SER A 49 -8.72 8.31 -2.29
CA SER A 49 -8.36 7.80 -0.96
C SER A 49 -7.69 6.42 -1.01
N ILE A 50 -7.48 5.86 -2.21
CA ILE A 50 -6.84 4.56 -2.40
C ILE A 50 -5.52 4.75 -3.14
N ALA A 51 -4.47 4.15 -2.59
CA ALA A 51 -3.15 4.12 -3.20
C ALA A 51 -2.50 2.75 -3.00
N THR A 52 -1.40 2.56 -3.67
CA THR A 52 -0.43 1.48 -3.38
C THR A 52 0.97 2.07 -3.33
N THR A 53 1.99 1.24 -3.13
CA THR A 53 3.38 1.72 -3.09
C THR A 53 4.17 1.23 -4.30
N ILE A 54 5.25 1.95 -4.62
CA ILE A 54 6.20 1.50 -5.65
C ILE A 54 6.82 0.13 -5.30
N ILE A 55 6.96 -0.19 -4.00
CA ILE A 55 7.45 -1.48 -3.53
C ILE A 55 6.45 -2.60 -3.89
N THR A 56 5.16 -2.36 -3.67
CA THR A 56 4.09 -3.28 -4.07
C THR A 56 4.08 -3.52 -5.59
N VAL A 57 4.27 -2.46 -6.38
CA VAL A 57 4.39 -2.58 -7.85
C VAL A 57 5.56 -3.48 -8.22
N GLU A 58 6.75 -3.25 -7.64
CA GLU A 58 7.94 -4.07 -7.85
C GLU A 58 7.66 -5.54 -7.54
N GLU A 59 7.08 -5.86 -6.38
CA GLU A 59 6.75 -7.23 -5.96
C GLU A 59 5.79 -7.92 -6.92
N GLN A 60 4.75 -7.20 -7.37
CA GLN A 60 3.78 -7.74 -8.32
C GLN A 60 4.42 -8.09 -9.67
N PHE A 61 5.32 -7.25 -10.19
CA PHE A 61 6.05 -7.54 -11.42
C PHE A 61 7.06 -8.67 -11.23
N GLN A 62 7.85 -8.65 -10.15
CA GLN A 62 8.81 -9.71 -9.84
C GLN A 62 8.13 -11.07 -9.69
N GLY A 63 7.00 -11.14 -8.95
CA GLY A 63 6.24 -12.37 -8.78
C GLY A 63 5.69 -12.93 -10.09
N ARG A 64 5.36 -12.09 -11.07
CA ARG A 64 4.95 -12.55 -12.41
C ARG A 64 6.12 -13.01 -13.25
N LEU A 65 7.23 -12.27 -13.22
CA LEU A 65 8.44 -12.63 -13.96
C LEU A 65 9.08 -13.91 -13.45
N ALA A 66 9.09 -14.16 -12.15
CA ALA A 66 9.62 -15.39 -11.55
C ALA A 66 8.89 -16.68 -12.03
N ARG A 67 7.67 -16.55 -12.52
CA ARG A 67 6.88 -17.67 -13.08
C ARG A 67 7.22 -17.96 -14.55
N VAL A 68 7.94 -17.08 -15.23
CA VAL A 68 8.30 -17.20 -16.66
C VAL A 68 9.13 -18.45 -16.93
N GLY A 69 10.14 -18.70 -16.12
CA GLY A 69 11.05 -19.83 -16.31
C GLY A 69 10.42 -21.23 -16.15
N ARG A 70 9.15 -21.30 -15.72
CA ARG A 70 8.42 -22.55 -15.48
C ARG A 70 7.30 -22.82 -16.48
N GLN A 71 6.99 -21.90 -17.39
CA GLN A 71 5.93 -22.05 -18.36
C GLN A 71 6.38 -21.56 -19.75
N PRO A 72 6.21 -22.39 -20.80
CA PRO A 72 6.57 -22.02 -22.17
C PRO A 72 5.58 -20.99 -22.79
N ASP A 73 4.53 -20.56 -22.09
CA ASP A 73 3.52 -19.63 -22.59
C ASP A 73 3.98 -18.17 -22.46
N LEU A 74 4.81 -17.73 -23.39
CA LEU A 74 5.26 -16.33 -23.47
C LEU A 74 4.10 -15.35 -23.73
N ALA A 75 3.11 -15.74 -24.54
CA ALA A 75 1.98 -14.87 -24.87
C ALA A 75 1.11 -14.60 -23.63
N GLY A 76 0.78 -15.64 -22.87
CA GLY A 76 0.04 -15.52 -21.63
C GLY A 76 0.79 -14.73 -20.56
N LEU A 77 2.13 -14.83 -20.52
CA LEU A 77 2.95 -13.99 -19.64
C LEU A 77 2.82 -12.52 -20.01
N ILE A 78 3.01 -12.16 -21.26
CA ILE A 78 2.92 -10.78 -21.75
C ILE A 78 1.52 -10.20 -21.46
N GLN A 79 0.48 -10.99 -21.68
CA GLN A 79 -0.88 -10.59 -21.28
C GLN A 79 -1.01 -10.29 -19.79
N ARG A 80 -0.46 -11.13 -18.92
CA ARG A 80 -0.48 -10.90 -17.47
C ARG A 80 0.30 -9.66 -17.05
N LEU A 81 1.46 -9.42 -17.66
CA LEU A 81 2.24 -8.19 -17.42
C LEU A 81 1.46 -6.95 -17.85
N ARG A 82 0.82 -7.00 -19.03
CA ARG A 82 -0.02 -5.90 -19.52
C ARG A 82 -1.22 -5.64 -18.61
N ALA A 83 -1.90 -6.68 -18.14
CA ALA A 83 -3.01 -6.53 -17.19
C ALA A 83 -2.55 -5.91 -15.85
N THR A 84 -1.36 -6.30 -15.37
CA THR A 84 -0.75 -5.73 -14.18
C THR A 84 -0.43 -4.24 -14.37
N GLN A 85 0.16 -3.88 -15.51
CA GLN A 85 0.41 -2.49 -15.86
C GLN A 85 -0.89 -1.67 -15.89
N ALA A 86 -1.91 -2.16 -16.60
CA ALA A 86 -3.20 -1.49 -16.71
C ALA A 86 -3.85 -1.26 -15.33
N TYR A 87 -3.76 -2.23 -14.44
CA TYR A 87 -4.24 -2.11 -13.07
C TYR A 87 -3.56 -0.95 -12.32
N PHE A 88 -2.23 -0.88 -12.39
CA PHE A 88 -1.48 0.17 -11.71
C PHE A 88 -1.63 1.56 -12.36
N CYS A 89 -2.09 1.65 -13.60
CA CYS A 89 -2.47 2.93 -14.20
C CYS A 89 -3.76 3.52 -13.60
N MET A 90 -4.57 2.73 -12.92
CA MET A 90 -5.83 3.18 -12.30
C MET A 90 -5.71 3.52 -10.81
N ILE A 91 -4.57 3.25 -10.20
CA ILE A 91 -4.33 3.46 -8.75
C ILE A 91 -3.16 4.42 -8.56
N SER A 92 -3.27 5.31 -7.58
CA SER A 92 -2.16 6.17 -7.17
C SER A 92 -1.01 5.34 -6.62
N ILE A 93 0.22 5.58 -7.11
CA ILE A 93 1.43 4.88 -6.67
C ILE A 93 2.28 5.84 -5.85
N LEU A 94 2.50 5.52 -4.58
CA LEU A 94 3.30 6.32 -3.67
C LEU A 94 4.80 5.96 -3.81
N PRO A 95 5.67 6.98 -3.93
CA PRO A 95 7.11 6.76 -4.05
C PRO A 95 7.74 6.35 -2.71
N PHE A 96 8.89 5.71 -2.79
CA PHE A 96 9.82 5.56 -1.69
C PHE A 96 10.81 6.73 -1.70
N ASP A 97 10.38 7.88 -1.19
CA ASP A 97 11.12 9.14 -1.17
C ASP A 97 12.11 9.24 0.01
N SER A 98 12.77 10.38 0.16
CA SER A 98 13.74 10.63 1.24
C SER A 98 13.14 10.46 2.64
N ASP A 99 11.88 10.88 2.82
CA ASP A 99 11.20 10.79 4.11
C ASP A 99 10.86 9.33 4.43
N ALA A 100 10.38 8.56 3.44
CA ALA A 100 10.17 7.13 3.58
C ALA A 100 11.49 6.38 3.83
N ALA A 101 12.58 6.78 3.20
CA ALA A 101 13.90 6.21 3.44
C ALA A 101 14.42 6.49 4.85
N ALA A 102 14.19 7.69 5.40
CA ALA A 102 14.52 8.01 6.78
C ALA A 102 13.70 7.16 7.76
N GLN A 103 12.38 7.09 7.58
CA GLN A 103 11.48 6.29 8.39
C GLN A 103 11.83 4.78 8.33
N TYR A 104 12.22 4.29 7.16
CA TYR A 104 12.67 2.92 7.00
C TYR A 104 13.93 2.60 7.81
N ARG A 105 14.93 3.52 7.84
CA ARG A 105 16.12 3.34 8.68
C ARG A 105 15.77 3.27 10.16
N ASP A 106 14.83 4.07 10.63
CA ASP A 106 14.34 4.04 12.00
C ASP A 106 13.68 2.69 12.34
N LEU A 107 12.84 2.17 11.44
CA LEU A 107 12.23 0.85 11.59
C LEU A 107 13.27 -0.27 11.59
N GLN A 108 14.29 -0.21 10.71
CA GLN A 108 15.37 -1.19 10.67
C GLN A 108 16.17 -1.21 11.98
N ALA A 109 16.44 -0.05 12.59
CA ALA A 109 17.16 0.07 13.85
C ALA A 109 16.45 -0.64 15.01
N ARG A 110 15.13 -0.77 14.95
CA ARG A 110 14.32 -1.49 15.95
C ARG A 110 14.47 -3.01 15.87
N ARG A 111 15.13 -3.55 14.83
CA ARG A 111 15.36 -5.00 14.61
C ARG A 111 14.08 -5.84 14.68
N LEU A 112 13.00 -5.33 14.12
CA LEU A 112 11.73 -6.05 14.02
C LEU A 112 11.90 -7.29 13.14
N ARG A 113 11.22 -8.38 13.49
CA ARG A 113 11.18 -9.61 12.67
C ARG A 113 10.16 -9.45 11.53
N THR A 114 10.36 -8.43 10.70
CA THR A 114 9.49 -8.04 9.58
C THR A 114 10.35 -8.00 8.32
N GLY A 115 9.80 -8.45 7.21
CA GLY A 115 10.51 -8.49 5.92
C GLY A 115 10.95 -7.10 5.46
N THR A 116 12.02 -7.05 4.66
CA THR A 116 12.60 -5.79 4.17
C THR A 116 11.56 -4.96 3.39
N ASN A 117 10.80 -5.58 2.51
CA ASN A 117 9.78 -4.89 1.72
C ASN A 117 8.59 -4.46 2.58
N ASP A 118 8.16 -5.29 3.54
CA ASP A 118 7.12 -4.91 4.50
C ASP A 118 7.52 -3.68 5.31
N LEU A 119 8.79 -3.59 5.75
CA LEU A 119 9.31 -2.40 6.43
C LEU A 119 9.32 -1.16 5.52
N ARG A 120 9.63 -1.31 4.22
CA ARG A 120 9.59 -0.21 3.24
C ARG A 120 8.15 0.26 3.00
N ILE A 121 7.21 -0.67 2.86
CA ILE A 121 5.77 -0.36 2.71
C ILE A 121 5.26 0.36 3.97
N ALA A 122 5.60 -0.17 5.16
CA ALA A 122 5.24 0.45 6.44
C ALA A 122 5.81 1.87 6.57
N ALA A 123 7.05 2.09 6.15
CA ALA A 123 7.68 3.42 6.18
C ALA A 123 6.91 4.43 5.33
N ILE A 124 6.49 4.05 4.11
CA ILE A 124 5.66 4.90 3.26
C ILE A 124 4.32 5.20 3.96
N ALA A 125 3.68 4.17 4.53
CA ALA A 125 2.38 4.33 5.20
C ALA A 125 2.46 5.27 6.41
N LEU A 126 3.51 5.17 7.22
CA LEU A 126 3.75 6.03 8.38
C LEU A 126 3.97 7.49 7.97
N VAL A 127 4.84 7.75 6.99
CA VAL A 127 5.11 9.10 6.46
C VAL A 127 3.84 9.74 5.91
N ARG A 128 3.00 8.97 5.23
CA ARG A 128 1.72 9.45 4.67
C ARG A 128 0.58 9.47 5.68
N ARG A 129 0.79 8.98 6.92
CA ARG A 129 -0.25 8.82 7.96
C ARG A 129 -1.44 8.03 7.46
N ALA A 130 -1.18 7.07 6.59
CA ALA A 130 -2.17 6.26 5.93
C ALA A 130 -2.56 5.03 6.76
N ILE A 131 -3.62 4.35 6.34
CA ILE A 131 -4.02 3.04 6.83
C ILE A 131 -3.48 2.00 5.84
N LEU A 132 -2.63 1.10 6.29
CA LEU A 132 -2.15 -0.01 5.48
C LEU A 132 -3.23 -1.09 5.40
N VAL A 133 -3.60 -1.50 4.19
CA VAL A 133 -4.54 -2.60 3.99
C VAL A 133 -3.74 -3.86 3.67
N THR A 134 -3.79 -4.82 4.58
CA THR A 134 -2.96 -6.03 4.52
C THR A 134 -3.64 -7.21 5.21
N SER A 135 -3.42 -8.42 4.72
CA SER A 135 -3.75 -9.67 5.41
C SER A 135 -2.56 -10.21 6.25
N ASN A 136 -1.37 -9.64 6.09
CA ASN A 136 -0.16 -10.03 6.82
C ASN A 136 -0.08 -9.36 8.20
N ARG A 137 -1.08 -9.60 9.04
CA ARG A 137 -1.17 -9.08 10.40
C ARG A 137 0.11 -9.30 11.20
N ARG A 138 0.68 -10.51 11.12
CA ARG A 138 1.82 -10.94 11.95
C ARG A 138 3.04 -10.03 11.85
N ASP A 139 3.32 -9.48 10.66
CA ASP A 139 4.50 -8.66 10.42
C ASP A 139 4.25 -7.19 10.74
N PHE A 140 3.02 -6.71 10.50
CA PHE A 140 2.70 -5.29 10.68
C PHE A 140 2.23 -4.92 12.10
N GLU A 141 1.62 -5.84 12.87
CA GLU A 141 1.21 -5.58 14.26
C GLU A 141 2.39 -5.24 15.21
N ARG A 142 3.63 -5.55 14.79
CA ARG A 142 4.86 -5.23 15.54
C ARG A 142 5.27 -3.76 15.41
N ILE A 143 4.65 -3.02 14.53
CA ILE A 143 4.89 -1.60 14.30
C ILE A 143 3.74 -0.82 14.97
N GLU A 144 3.92 -0.48 16.24
CA GLU A 144 2.86 0.06 17.10
C GLU A 144 2.18 1.31 16.53
N GLU A 145 2.93 2.16 15.83
CA GLU A 145 2.42 3.41 15.27
C GLU A 145 1.66 3.22 13.95
N LEU A 146 1.77 2.03 13.33
CA LEU A 146 1.15 1.75 12.04
C LEU A 146 -0.32 1.38 12.21
N ARG A 147 -1.19 2.15 11.59
CA ARG A 147 -2.60 1.78 11.45
C ARG A 147 -2.75 0.82 10.28
N TRP A 148 -3.45 -0.29 10.47
CA TRP A 148 -3.72 -1.25 9.42
C TRP A 148 -5.13 -1.85 9.52
N GLU A 149 -5.65 -2.31 8.38
CA GLU A 149 -6.93 -3.01 8.26
C GLU A 149 -6.75 -4.28 7.42
N ASP A 150 -7.55 -5.31 7.71
CA ASP A 150 -7.67 -6.50 6.87
C ASP A 150 -9.04 -6.50 6.19
N TRP A 151 -9.07 -6.24 4.88
CA TRP A 151 -10.32 -6.22 4.12
C TRP A 151 -10.81 -7.61 3.67
N GLN A 152 -10.01 -8.64 3.90
CA GLN A 152 -10.39 -10.01 3.57
C GLN A 152 -11.24 -10.64 4.67
N ASN A 153 -10.89 -10.35 5.94
CA ASN A 153 -11.51 -11.00 7.09
C ASN A 153 -12.45 -10.07 7.88
N GLY A 154 -12.64 -8.81 7.45
CA GLY A 154 -13.61 -7.86 7.96
C GLY A 154 -13.12 -7.08 9.17
#